data_b6edad8e4e2146265d1ebf292a25f0ea
#
_entry.id   b6edad8e4e2146265d1ebf292a25f0ea
#
_cell.length_a   1.000
_cell.length_b   1.000
_cell.length_c   1.000
_cell.angle_alpha   90.00
_cell.angle_beta   90.00
_cell.angle_gamma   90.00
#
_symmetry.space_group_name_H-M   'P 1'
#
loop_
_entity.id
_entity.type
_entity.pdbx_description
1 polymer ?
#
loop_
_entity_poly.entity_id
_entity_poly.type
_entity_poly.pdbx_seq_one_letter_code
_entity_poly.pdbx_strand_id
1 'polypeptide(L)'
;MNEIERDFRTQSQHLLWSVWRGLLVGVTAGAVVSLFRWLIAKGAAFSVAIYEDALHNPLLILGIVLVNLLIALFIGYLIKQEKDIKGSGIPHVEGELMGLLHPSWWSVLWRKFLGGVLGISMGLMLGREGPSIQLGAMTAKGLAKGLKLSAREKRVLIAAGAAAGLSAAFNAPIAGLLFVVEEVYHHFSRHVWVTALTASLVANAVSLRIFGQVPVLAMTEKLPVFPLKDYWILIVLGIFLGVLGYGYEWVVLRIGKVYQGLGKIFHLPSHFHGLLAVLFIIPIGLYFPHLLGGGNELILALNGLHPALTVAILYLAIRFVWSMLSFGSGFPGGIFLPILTLGALSGSVFAAAFENLGFLQVTQFPIFIILGMAGYFGAVSKAPLTAMILVTEMVGDLHQLMTIGVVTLIAYLVMDFMGGEPVYEAMLHNLIAHEPKQVDNIPTMIDLPVTDSLAGRLVKDLTLPDGVLISTQIFQDQSEVVHGDTRLKAGATLYLVVNESNISQVRKLFL
;
A
#
# COMPACT_ATOMS: atom_id res chain seq x y z
N MET A 1 16.02 -46.07 4.01
CA MET A 1 15.78 -44.62 4.04
C MET A 1 14.54 -44.40 4.85
N ASN A 2 14.67 -43.87 6.09
CA ASN A 2 13.58 -43.67 7.03
C ASN A 2 12.55 -42.64 6.49
N GLU A 3 11.28 -42.79 6.88
CA GLU A 3 10.21 -41.82 6.52
C GLU A 3 10.62 -40.39 6.79
N ILE A 4 11.30 -40.13 7.90
CA ILE A 4 11.87 -38.84 8.30
C ILE A 4 12.86 -38.30 7.25
N GLU A 5 13.73 -39.14 6.68
CA GLU A 5 14.67 -38.71 5.62
C GLU A 5 13.96 -38.41 4.29
N ARG A 6 12.86 -39.08 3.99
CA ARG A 6 12.01 -38.78 2.83
C ARG A 6 11.30 -37.44 3.01
N ASP A 7 10.72 -37.20 4.17
CA ASP A 7 10.04 -35.92 4.47
C ASP A 7 11.01 -34.74 4.43
N PHE A 8 12.21 -34.89 4.99
CA PHE A 8 13.25 -33.88 4.91
C PHE A 8 13.70 -33.59 3.46
N ARG A 9 13.85 -34.57 2.61
CA ARG A 9 14.21 -34.42 1.20
C ARG A 9 13.10 -33.77 0.40
N THR A 10 11.87 -34.15 0.60
CA THR A 10 10.70 -33.57 -0.07
C THR A 10 10.55 -32.09 0.35
N GLN A 11 10.71 -31.81 1.63
CA GLN A 11 10.63 -30.46 2.17
C GLN A 11 11.77 -29.55 1.68
N SER A 12 12.99 -30.08 1.56
CA SER A 12 14.14 -29.33 1.02
C SER A 12 14.01 -29.05 -0.49
N GLN A 13 13.46 -30.01 -1.26
CA GLN A 13 13.20 -29.78 -2.69
C GLN A 13 12.14 -28.68 -2.91
N HIS A 14 11.07 -28.66 -2.14
CA HIS A 14 10.06 -27.61 -2.19
C HIS A 14 10.65 -26.23 -1.84
N LEU A 15 11.59 -26.17 -0.91
CA LEU A 15 12.29 -24.94 -0.55
C LEU A 15 13.17 -24.41 -1.70
N LEU A 16 13.96 -25.29 -2.33
CA LEU A 16 14.78 -24.93 -3.48
C LEU A 16 13.95 -24.40 -4.66
N TRP A 17 12.80 -25.02 -4.92
CA TRP A 17 11.85 -24.53 -5.92
C TRP A 17 11.29 -23.15 -5.57
N SER A 18 11.00 -22.88 -4.29
CA SER A 18 10.55 -21.56 -3.82
C SER A 18 11.63 -20.49 -4.06
N VAL A 19 12.90 -20.79 -3.77
CA VAL A 19 14.04 -19.89 -4.02
C VAL A 19 14.20 -19.64 -5.51
N TRP A 20 14.21 -20.69 -6.34
CA TRP A 20 14.36 -20.56 -7.79
C TRP A 20 13.26 -19.68 -8.42
N ARG A 21 12.01 -19.90 -8.02
CA ARG A 21 10.89 -19.08 -8.46
C ARG A 21 11.03 -17.63 -7.99
N GLY A 22 11.48 -17.43 -6.74
CA GLY A 22 11.79 -16.11 -6.19
C GLY A 22 12.85 -15.37 -7.01
N LEU A 23 13.92 -16.08 -7.43
CA LEU A 23 14.97 -15.52 -8.31
C LEU A 23 14.40 -15.05 -9.65
N LEU A 24 13.60 -15.88 -10.31
CA LEU A 24 12.98 -15.53 -11.61
C LEU A 24 12.06 -14.31 -11.48
N VAL A 25 11.21 -14.29 -10.46
CA VAL A 25 10.32 -13.15 -10.19
C VAL A 25 11.12 -11.90 -9.86
N GLY A 26 12.14 -12.02 -8.99
CA GLY A 26 12.99 -10.90 -8.58
C GLY A 26 13.69 -10.23 -9.74
N VAL A 27 14.29 -11.01 -10.65
CA VAL A 27 14.97 -10.47 -11.85
C VAL A 27 13.97 -9.77 -12.76
N THR A 28 12.86 -10.42 -13.09
CA THR A 28 11.91 -9.89 -14.08
C THR A 28 11.10 -8.72 -13.54
N ALA A 29 10.54 -8.82 -12.33
CA ALA A 29 9.80 -7.72 -11.70
C ALA A 29 10.75 -6.56 -11.35
N GLY A 30 11.97 -6.87 -10.84
CA GLY A 30 13.00 -5.88 -10.57
C GLY A 30 13.39 -5.07 -11.81
N ALA A 31 13.56 -5.73 -12.97
CA ALA A 31 13.86 -5.05 -14.23
C ALA A 31 12.72 -4.13 -14.69
N VAL A 32 11.47 -4.63 -14.68
CA VAL A 32 10.29 -3.86 -15.09
C VAL A 32 10.10 -2.63 -14.19
N VAL A 33 10.18 -2.81 -12.87
CA VAL A 33 9.94 -1.73 -11.90
C VAL A 33 11.12 -0.74 -11.90
N SER A 34 12.35 -1.20 -12.05
CA SER A 34 13.51 -0.29 -12.15
C SER A 34 13.45 0.58 -13.41
N LEU A 35 13.04 0.01 -14.55
CA LEU A 35 12.80 0.79 -15.76
C LEU A 35 11.68 1.80 -15.58
N PHE A 36 10.58 1.41 -14.95
CA PHE A 36 9.46 2.28 -14.60
C PHE A 36 9.91 3.46 -13.73
N ARG A 37 10.66 3.17 -12.67
CA ARG A 37 11.24 4.17 -11.76
C ARG A 37 12.18 5.13 -12.48
N TRP A 38 13.04 4.60 -13.37
CA TRP A 38 13.99 5.42 -14.14
C TRP A 38 13.29 6.38 -15.09
N LEU A 39 12.28 5.90 -15.83
CA LEU A 39 11.50 6.75 -16.75
C LEU A 39 10.75 7.85 -16.00
N ILE A 40 10.12 7.54 -14.85
CA ILE A 40 9.45 8.54 -14.02
C ILE A 40 10.44 9.59 -13.51
N ALA A 41 11.62 9.18 -13.02
CA ALA A 41 12.63 10.12 -12.53
C ALA A 41 13.09 11.09 -13.63
N LYS A 42 13.33 10.58 -14.84
CA LYS A 42 13.70 11.42 -15.99
C LYS A 42 12.57 12.32 -16.44
N GLY A 43 11.34 11.79 -16.52
CA GLY A 43 10.16 12.56 -16.91
C GLY A 43 9.81 13.65 -15.89
N ALA A 44 9.89 13.36 -14.60
CA ALA A 44 9.65 14.35 -13.54
C ALA A 44 10.69 15.48 -13.56
N ALA A 45 12.00 15.13 -13.69
CA ALA A 45 13.05 16.15 -13.79
C ALA A 45 12.86 17.05 -15.02
N PHE A 46 12.47 16.46 -16.16
CA PHE A 46 12.17 17.23 -17.38
C PHE A 46 10.97 18.16 -17.17
N SER A 47 9.90 17.70 -16.51
CA SER A 47 8.72 18.53 -16.22
C SER A 47 9.03 19.69 -15.28
N VAL A 48 9.82 19.45 -14.22
CA VAL A 48 10.23 20.53 -13.30
C VAL A 48 11.02 21.59 -14.04
N ALA A 49 12.01 21.22 -14.85
CA ALA A 49 12.81 22.16 -15.65
C ALA A 49 11.93 23.01 -16.59
N ILE A 50 10.95 22.39 -17.27
CA ILE A 50 10.03 23.14 -18.15
C ILE A 50 9.16 24.11 -17.35
N TYR A 51 8.68 23.73 -16.16
CA TYR A 51 7.88 24.65 -15.32
C TYR A 51 8.69 25.84 -14.82
N GLU A 52 9.98 25.66 -14.49
CA GLU A 52 10.88 26.73 -14.10
C GLU A 52 11.10 27.72 -15.26
N ASP A 53 11.32 27.22 -16.46
CA ASP A 53 11.48 28.05 -17.67
C ASP A 53 10.18 28.77 -18.09
N ALA A 54 9.02 28.14 -17.82
CA ALA A 54 7.72 28.62 -18.24
C ALA A 54 7.29 29.93 -17.53
N LEU A 55 7.77 30.20 -16.31
CA LEU A 55 7.48 31.45 -15.61
C LEU A 55 7.86 32.70 -16.42
N HIS A 56 8.87 32.58 -17.27
CA HIS A 56 9.38 33.68 -18.09
C HIS A 56 8.90 33.65 -19.54
N ASN A 57 8.13 32.62 -19.94
CA ASN A 57 7.69 32.42 -21.31
C ASN A 57 6.23 31.93 -21.42
N PRO A 58 5.26 32.81 -21.68
CA PRO A 58 3.85 32.45 -21.78
C PRO A 58 3.53 31.40 -22.84
N LEU A 59 4.32 31.30 -23.93
CA LEU A 59 4.14 30.27 -24.95
C LEU A 59 4.44 28.85 -24.40
N LEU A 60 5.39 28.76 -23.47
CA LEU A 60 5.67 27.46 -22.80
C LEU A 60 4.51 27.03 -21.91
N ILE A 61 3.83 27.99 -21.24
CA ILE A 61 2.64 27.69 -20.45
C ILE A 61 1.55 27.07 -21.34
N LEU A 62 1.29 27.64 -22.49
CA LEU A 62 0.33 27.09 -23.44
C LEU A 62 0.76 25.70 -23.92
N GLY A 63 2.04 25.50 -24.18
CA GLY A 63 2.62 24.20 -24.54
C GLY A 63 2.42 23.15 -23.44
N ILE A 64 2.69 23.50 -22.17
CA ILE A 64 2.44 22.65 -21.00
C ILE A 64 0.98 22.25 -20.91
N VAL A 65 0.05 23.21 -21.02
CA VAL A 65 -1.38 22.93 -20.98
C VAL A 65 -1.79 21.95 -22.07
N LEU A 66 -1.38 22.19 -23.31
CA LEU A 66 -1.74 21.34 -24.45
C LEU A 66 -1.16 19.93 -24.30
N VAL A 67 0.11 19.80 -23.96
CA VAL A 67 0.77 18.47 -23.78
C VAL A 67 0.12 17.73 -22.62
N ASN A 68 -0.10 18.37 -21.48
CA ASN A 68 -0.74 17.74 -20.32
C ASN A 68 -2.17 17.27 -20.64
N LEU A 69 -2.95 18.06 -21.38
CA LEU A 69 -4.28 17.66 -21.81
C LEU A 69 -4.26 16.46 -22.76
N LEU A 70 -3.33 16.44 -23.74
CA LEU A 70 -3.17 15.31 -24.67
C LEU A 70 -2.78 14.03 -23.91
N ILE A 71 -1.83 14.12 -22.99
CA ILE A 71 -1.44 13.00 -22.15
C ILE A 71 -2.62 12.53 -21.28
N ALA A 72 -3.37 13.47 -20.69
CA ALA A 72 -4.54 13.12 -19.88
C ALA A 72 -5.65 12.43 -20.67
N LEU A 73 -5.89 12.86 -21.93
CA LEU A 73 -6.82 12.18 -22.85
C LEU A 73 -6.33 10.76 -23.16
N PHE A 74 -5.03 10.59 -23.42
CA PHE A 74 -4.45 9.28 -23.70
C PHE A 74 -4.56 8.35 -22.49
N ILE A 75 -4.22 8.81 -21.27
CA ILE A 75 -4.37 8.02 -20.05
C ILE A 75 -5.86 7.68 -19.82
N GLY A 76 -6.75 8.64 -20.00
CA GLY A 76 -8.20 8.40 -19.91
C GLY A 76 -8.69 7.32 -20.88
N TYR A 77 -8.15 7.30 -22.12
CA TYR A 77 -8.40 6.22 -23.06
C TYR A 77 -7.88 4.87 -22.57
N LEU A 78 -6.67 4.80 -22.00
CA LEU A 78 -6.14 3.57 -21.41
C LEU A 78 -7.01 3.05 -20.26
N ILE A 79 -7.49 3.94 -19.38
CA ILE A 79 -8.41 3.61 -18.27
C ILE A 79 -9.76 3.10 -18.79
N LYS A 80 -10.26 3.68 -19.90
CA LYS A 80 -11.49 3.20 -20.53
C LYS A 80 -11.35 1.77 -21.04
N GLN A 81 -10.18 1.40 -21.57
CA GLN A 81 -9.88 0.05 -22.08
C GLN A 81 -9.61 -0.97 -20.97
N GLU A 82 -9.04 -0.53 -19.85
CA GLU A 82 -8.65 -1.38 -18.73
C GLU A 82 -8.85 -0.63 -17.40
N LYS A 83 -9.92 -0.98 -16.70
CA LYS A 83 -10.29 -0.30 -15.44
C LYS A 83 -9.32 -0.62 -14.30
N ASP A 84 -8.68 -1.78 -14.34
CA ASP A 84 -7.80 -2.27 -13.26
C ASP A 84 -6.46 -1.51 -13.18
N ILE A 85 -6.19 -0.59 -14.12
CA ILE A 85 -5.04 0.30 -14.05
C ILE A 85 -5.30 1.56 -13.21
N LYS A 86 -6.55 1.82 -12.83
CA LYS A 86 -6.95 3.04 -12.11
C LYS A 86 -6.35 3.10 -10.71
N GLY A 87 -5.91 4.30 -10.29
CA GLY A 87 -5.44 4.58 -8.93
C GLY A 87 -4.17 3.83 -8.52
N SER A 88 -4.07 3.45 -7.24
CA SER A 88 -2.86 2.87 -6.64
C SER A 88 -2.47 1.52 -7.25
N GLY A 89 -3.39 0.59 -7.36
CA GLY A 89 -3.13 -0.78 -7.78
C GLY A 89 -2.91 -1.76 -6.63
N ILE A 90 -2.58 -1.29 -5.41
CA ILE A 90 -2.46 -2.15 -4.22
C ILE A 90 -3.77 -2.87 -3.92
N PRO A 91 -4.94 -2.19 -3.87
CA PRO A 91 -6.22 -2.87 -3.65
C PRO A 91 -6.55 -3.94 -4.71
N HIS A 92 -6.10 -3.74 -5.95
CA HIS A 92 -6.31 -4.75 -7.01
C HIS A 92 -5.46 -6.00 -6.79
N VAL A 93 -4.22 -5.85 -6.28
CA VAL A 93 -3.34 -6.99 -5.95
C VAL A 93 -3.89 -7.74 -4.74
N GLU A 94 -4.32 -7.02 -3.71
CA GLU A 94 -4.97 -7.57 -2.52
C GLU A 94 -6.24 -8.35 -2.89
N GLY A 95 -7.14 -7.74 -3.68
CA GLY A 95 -8.35 -8.40 -4.17
C GLY A 95 -8.07 -9.63 -5.04
N GLU A 96 -6.98 -9.65 -5.83
CA GLU A 96 -6.58 -10.84 -6.57
C GLU A 96 -6.05 -11.96 -5.65
N LEU A 97 -5.26 -11.63 -4.63
CA LEU A 97 -4.76 -12.60 -3.67
C LEU A 97 -5.88 -13.21 -2.82
N MET A 98 -6.90 -12.42 -2.52
CA MET A 98 -8.13 -12.86 -1.87
C MET A 98 -9.06 -13.64 -2.82
N GLY A 99 -8.82 -13.63 -4.15
CA GLY A 99 -9.70 -14.25 -5.15
C GLY A 99 -10.94 -13.43 -5.50
N LEU A 100 -11.01 -12.17 -5.10
CA LEU A 100 -12.14 -11.26 -5.33
C LEU A 100 -12.04 -10.55 -6.68
N LEU A 101 -10.83 -10.39 -7.22
CA LEU A 101 -10.54 -9.73 -8.49
C LEU A 101 -9.66 -10.61 -9.38
N HIS A 102 -9.83 -10.49 -10.70
CA HIS A 102 -9.09 -11.29 -11.69
C HIS A 102 -8.49 -10.43 -12.83
N PRO A 103 -7.64 -9.43 -12.52
CA PRO A 103 -7.09 -8.54 -13.55
C PRO A 103 -6.29 -9.30 -14.61
N SER A 104 -6.37 -8.85 -15.86
CA SER A 104 -5.57 -9.40 -16.95
C SER A 104 -4.13 -8.97 -16.85
N TRP A 105 -3.19 -9.91 -16.59
CA TRP A 105 -1.79 -9.60 -16.31
C TRP A 105 -1.11 -8.74 -17.39
N TRP A 106 -1.29 -9.09 -18.68
CA TRP A 106 -0.68 -8.35 -19.78
C TRP A 106 -1.33 -6.99 -20.03
N SER A 107 -2.67 -6.97 -20.04
CA SER A 107 -3.45 -5.76 -20.26
C SER A 107 -3.13 -4.69 -19.20
N VAL A 108 -3.10 -5.09 -17.93
CA VAL A 108 -2.77 -4.21 -16.81
C VAL A 108 -1.29 -3.83 -16.84
N LEU A 109 -0.39 -4.79 -17.06
CA LEU A 109 1.06 -4.55 -17.02
C LEU A 109 1.49 -3.37 -17.89
N TRP A 110 1.22 -3.43 -19.19
CA TRP A 110 1.72 -2.39 -20.09
C TRP A 110 0.94 -1.08 -19.98
N ARG A 111 -0.37 -1.13 -19.74
CA ARG A 111 -1.19 0.09 -19.60
C ARG A 111 -0.89 0.82 -18.29
N LYS A 112 -0.72 0.09 -17.18
CA LYS A 112 -0.30 0.67 -15.91
C LYS A 112 1.08 1.27 -16.01
N PHE A 113 2.00 0.59 -16.71
CA PHE A 113 3.36 1.08 -16.94
C PHE A 113 3.34 2.41 -17.69
N LEU A 114 2.71 2.47 -18.87
CA LEU A 114 2.65 3.70 -19.67
C LEU A 114 1.85 4.81 -18.97
N GLY A 115 0.65 4.48 -18.47
CA GLY A 115 -0.19 5.46 -17.78
C GLY A 115 0.45 6.02 -16.53
N GLY A 116 1.19 5.18 -15.77
CA GLY A 116 1.90 5.60 -14.57
C GLY A 116 3.12 6.47 -14.90
N VAL A 117 3.95 6.08 -15.89
CA VAL A 117 5.07 6.91 -16.35
C VAL A 117 4.59 8.29 -16.76
N LEU A 118 3.60 8.35 -17.63
CA LEU A 118 3.08 9.63 -18.15
C LEU A 118 2.41 10.46 -17.04
N GLY A 119 1.51 9.85 -16.25
CA GLY A 119 0.73 10.55 -15.22
C GLY A 119 1.58 11.13 -14.10
N ILE A 120 2.57 10.37 -13.61
CA ILE A 120 3.44 10.84 -12.52
C ILE A 120 4.47 11.86 -13.05
N SER A 121 4.98 11.67 -14.27
CA SER A 121 5.95 12.57 -14.88
C SER A 121 5.38 13.99 -15.16
N MET A 122 4.07 14.14 -15.35
CA MET A 122 3.44 15.47 -15.51
C MET A 122 3.46 16.33 -14.23
N GLY A 123 3.97 15.80 -13.14
CA GLY A 123 4.05 16.51 -11.86
C GLY A 123 2.87 16.27 -10.93
N LEU A 124 1.89 15.41 -11.27
CA LEU A 124 0.83 15.04 -10.34
C LEU A 124 1.42 14.48 -9.05
N MET A 125 0.83 14.85 -7.93
CA MET A 125 1.30 14.43 -6.59
C MET A 125 0.88 12.98 -6.30
N LEU A 126 1.39 12.06 -7.12
CA LEU A 126 1.14 10.62 -7.08
C LEU A 126 2.42 9.86 -6.80
N GLY A 127 2.32 8.81 -5.99
CA GLY A 127 3.41 7.88 -5.73
C GLY A 127 3.53 6.82 -6.83
N ARG A 128 4.75 6.40 -7.11
CA ARG A 128 5.08 5.33 -8.05
C ARG A 128 4.98 3.93 -7.44
N GLU A 129 4.91 3.82 -6.12
CA GLU A 129 5.06 2.57 -5.37
C GLU A 129 3.87 1.63 -5.55
N GLY A 130 2.65 2.17 -5.46
CA GLY A 130 1.43 1.40 -5.73
C GLY A 130 1.44 0.77 -7.13
N PRO A 131 1.68 1.54 -8.18
CA PRO A 131 1.92 0.99 -9.52
C PRO A 131 3.04 -0.04 -9.57
N SER A 132 4.16 0.18 -8.87
CA SER A 132 5.29 -0.76 -8.83
C SER A 132 4.91 -2.11 -8.23
N ILE A 133 4.13 -2.12 -7.16
CA ILE A 133 3.57 -3.33 -6.53
C ILE A 133 2.68 -4.08 -7.53
N GLN A 134 1.80 -3.37 -8.23
CA GLN A 134 0.91 -3.98 -9.22
C GLN A 134 1.69 -4.48 -10.45
N LEU A 135 2.67 -3.74 -10.94
CA LEU A 135 3.54 -4.16 -12.05
C LEU A 135 4.33 -5.42 -11.69
N GLY A 136 4.90 -5.48 -10.48
CA GLY A 136 5.61 -6.66 -9.99
C GLY A 136 4.68 -7.87 -9.86
N ALA A 137 3.48 -7.69 -9.29
CA ALA A 137 2.45 -8.72 -9.17
C ALA A 137 1.99 -9.25 -10.55
N MET A 138 1.75 -8.36 -11.51
CA MET A 138 1.33 -8.74 -12.88
C MET A 138 2.46 -9.44 -13.66
N THR A 139 3.71 -9.02 -13.48
CA THR A 139 4.89 -9.71 -14.04
C THR A 139 4.97 -11.16 -13.52
N ALA A 140 4.84 -11.34 -12.21
CA ALA A 140 4.84 -12.65 -11.57
C ALA A 140 3.63 -13.51 -12.00
N LYS A 141 2.46 -12.91 -12.18
CA LYS A 141 1.27 -13.59 -12.72
C LYS A 141 1.49 -14.08 -14.15
N GLY A 142 2.15 -13.29 -14.97
CA GLY A 142 2.54 -13.68 -16.33
C GLY A 142 3.49 -14.88 -16.32
N LEU A 143 4.52 -14.85 -15.45
CA LEU A 143 5.45 -15.98 -15.25
C LEU A 143 4.71 -17.23 -14.76
N ALA A 144 3.84 -17.11 -13.76
CA ALA A 144 3.06 -18.23 -13.24
C ALA A 144 2.19 -18.90 -14.33
N LYS A 145 1.61 -18.08 -15.23
CA LYS A 145 0.85 -18.58 -16.38
C LYS A 145 1.77 -19.33 -17.38
N GLY A 146 2.95 -18.77 -17.67
CA GLY A 146 3.94 -19.40 -18.56
C GLY A 146 4.45 -20.73 -18.02
N LEU A 147 4.68 -20.81 -16.71
CA LEU A 147 5.13 -22.02 -16.02
C LEU A 147 3.98 -23.00 -15.70
N LYS A 148 2.74 -22.70 -16.07
CA LYS A 148 1.53 -23.53 -15.84
C LYS A 148 1.36 -23.95 -14.38
N LEU A 149 1.60 -23.04 -13.45
CA LEU A 149 1.53 -23.31 -12.02
C LEU A 149 0.08 -23.46 -11.53
N SER A 150 -0.07 -24.20 -10.42
CA SER A 150 -1.36 -24.35 -9.72
C SER A 150 -1.86 -23.01 -9.17
N ALA A 151 -3.15 -22.91 -8.84
CA ALA A 151 -3.76 -21.70 -8.30
C ALA A 151 -3.07 -21.21 -7.00
N ARG A 152 -2.68 -22.14 -6.12
CA ARG A 152 -1.95 -21.83 -4.88
C ARG A 152 -0.55 -21.27 -5.16
N GLU A 153 0.21 -21.91 -6.04
CA GLU A 153 1.55 -21.48 -6.41
C GLU A 153 1.53 -20.12 -7.13
N LYS A 154 0.52 -19.91 -7.98
CA LYS A 154 0.28 -18.63 -8.66
C LYS A 154 0.10 -17.49 -7.65
N ARG A 155 -0.72 -17.68 -6.60
CA ARG A 155 -0.90 -16.67 -5.54
C ARG A 155 0.43 -16.36 -4.83
N VAL A 156 1.22 -17.38 -4.49
CA VAL A 156 2.55 -17.18 -3.89
C VAL A 156 3.46 -16.35 -4.80
N LEU A 157 3.46 -16.61 -6.12
CA LEU A 157 4.27 -15.83 -7.05
C LEU A 157 3.77 -14.39 -7.18
N ILE A 158 2.45 -14.15 -7.23
CA ILE A 158 1.87 -12.81 -7.28
C ILE A 158 2.28 -12.02 -6.04
N ALA A 159 2.19 -12.61 -4.86
CA ALA A 159 2.65 -12.01 -3.60
C ALA A 159 4.16 -11.70 -3.63
N ALA A 160 4.98 -12.63 -4.12
CA ALA A 160 6.41 -12.42 -4.28
C ALA A 160 6.74 -11.30 -5.30
N GLY A 161 5.95 -11.19 -6.37
CA GLY A 161 6.07 -10.11 -7.35
C GLY A 161 5.70 -8.75 -6.78
N ALA A 162 4.66 -8.68 -5.95
CA ALA A 162 4.28 -7.48 -5.22
C ALA A 162 5.40 -7.01 -4.28
N ALA A 163 5.99 -7.93 -3.51
CA ALA A 163 7.15 -7.67 -2.64
C ALA A 163 8.37 -7.18 -3.43
N ALA A 164 8.68 -7.83 -4.55
CA ALA A 164 9.76 -7.43 -5.46
C ALA A 164 9.54 -6.03 -6.05
N GLY A 165 8.28 -5.71 -6.38
CA GLY A 165 7.89 -4.41 -6.90
C GLY A 165 8.13 -3.28 -5.90
N LEU A 166 7.72 -3.45 -4.63
CA LEU A 166 7.97 -2.48 -3.58
C LEU A 166 9.47 -2.35 -3.28
N SER A 167 10.17 -3.48 -3.19
CA SER A 167 11.61 -3.53 -2.95
C SER A 167 12.42 -2.75 -4.01
N ALA A 168 12.14 -2.95 -5.29
CA ALA A 168 12.81 -2.24 -6.37
C ALA A 168 12.47 -0.73 -6.41
N ALA A 169 11.26 -0.36 -5.95
CA ALA A 169 10.83 1.04 -5.90
C ALA A 169 11.55 1.84 -4.83
N PHE A 170 11.84 1.23 -3.66
CA PHE A 170 12.38 1.91 -2.48
C PHE A 170 13.78 1.48 -2.04
N ASN A 171 14.40 0.51 -2.70
CA ASN A 171 15.63 -0.15 -2.22
C ASN A 171 15.46 -0.75 -0.80
N ALA A 172 14.28 -1.30 -0.52
CA ALA A 172 13.85 -1.77 0.80
C ALA A 172 13.36 -3.23 0.74
N PRO A 173 14.28 -4.22 0.74
CA PRO A 173 13.91 -5.63 0.51
C PRO A 173 13.17 -6.26 1.68
N ILE A 174 13.49 -5.91 2.93
CA ILE A 174 12.80 -6.46 4.11
C ILE A 174 11.42 -5.85 4.23
N ALA A 175 11.29 -4.54 4.02
CA ALA A 175 10.00 -3.87 4.01
C ALA A 175 9.10 -4.37 2.89
N GLY A 176 9.65 -4.70 1.70
CA GLY A 176 8.88 -5.30 0.61
C GLY A 176 8.24 -6.64 0.99
N LEU A 177 8.99 -7.50 1.70
CA LEU A 177 8.44 -8.74 2.26
C LEU A 177 7.36 -8.44 3.32
N LEU A 178 7.67 -7.57 4.30
CA LEU A 178 6.76 -7.30 5.43
C LEU A 178 5.46 -6.69 4.94
N PHE A 179 5.51 -5.75 4.00
CA PHE A 179 4.32 -5.14 3.42
C PHE A 179 3.37 -6.17 2.81
N VAL A 180 3.92 -7.14 2.07
CA VAL A 180 3.07 -8.20 1.48
C VAL A 180 2.47 -9.10 2.54
N VAL A 181 3.21 -9.40 3.60
CA VAL A 181 2.73 -10.29 4.67
C VAL A 181 1.76 -9.59 5.61
N GLU A 182 2.02 -8.33 5.96
CA GLU A 182 1.25 -7.55 6.93
C GLU A 182 0.01 -6.91 6.30
N GLU A 183 0.12 -6.38 5.07
CA GLU A 183 -0.91 -5.53 4.45
C GLU A 183 -1.65 -6.20 3.28
N VAL A 184 -0.97 -7.00 2.46
CA VAL A 184 -1.57 -7.41 1.17
C VAL A 184 -2.07 -8.85 1.16
N TYR A 185 -1.36 -9.76 1.82
CA TYR A 185 -1.68 -11.18 1.78
C TYR A 185 -2.15 -11.74 3.12
N HIS A 186 -1.82 -11.08 4.23
CA HIS A 186 -2.18 -11.45 5.62
C HIS A 186 -1.85 -12.91 5.99
N HIS A 187 -0.95 -13.55 5.26
CA HIS A 187 -0.56 -14.94 5.43
C HIS A 187 0.95 -15.11 5.53
N PHE A 188 1.43 -15.61 6.68
CA PHE A 188 2.82 -15.91 6.94
C PHE A 188 3.08 -17.42 6.83
N SER A 189 3.15 -17.96 5.61
CA SER A 189 3.56 -19.35 5.39
C SER A 189 5.02 -19.42 4.93
N ARG A 190 5.69 -20.55 5.25
CA ARG A 190 7.11 -20.77 4.89
C ARG A 190 7.39 -20.57 3.39
N HIS A 191 6.50 -21.02 2.53
CA HIS A 191 6.66 -20.87 1.07
C HIS A 191 6.48 -19.41 0.63
N VAL A 192 5.56 -18.68 1.24
CA VAL A 192 5.31 -17.26 0.90
C VAL A 192 6.51 -16.42 1.27
N TRP A 193 6.96 -16.46 2.54
CA TRP A 193 8.02 -15.56 2.97
C TRP A 193 9.37 -15.86 2.32
N VAL A 194 9.72 -17.17 2.09
CA VAL A 194 10.97 -17.50 1.38
C VAL A 194 10.96 -17.01 -0.06
N THR A 195 9.87 -17.26 -0.79
CA THR A 195 9.76 -16.82 -2.18
C THR A 195 9.74 -15.29 -2.29
N ALA A 196 8.98 -14.61 -1.42
CA ALA A 196 8.87 -13.15 -1.41
C ALA A 196 10.19 -12.47 -0.99
N LEU A 197 10.86 -12.98 0.06
CA LEU A 197 12.16 -12.45 0.46
C LEU A 197 13.21 -12.61 -0.64
N THR A 198 13.28 -13.80 -1.24
CA THR A 198 14.21 -14.04 -2.35
C THR A 198 13.92 -13.09 -3.52
N ALA A 199 12.66 -12.95 -3.90
CA ALA A 199 12.26 -12.04 -4.97
C ALA A 199 12.56 -10.57 -4.65
N SER A 200 12.30 -10.15 -3.40
CA SER A 200 12.62 -8.80 -2.89
C SER A 200 14.12 -8.51 -2.95
N LEU A 201 14.95 -9.40 -2.41
CA LEU A 201 16.41 -9.22 -2.40
C LEU A 201 16.99 -9.14 -3.83
N VAL A 202 16.53 -10.02 -4.72
CA VAL A 202 16.99 -10.04 -6.11
C VAL A 202 16.51 -8.81 -6.87
N ALA A 203 15.25 -8.39 -6.69
CA ALA A 203 14.73 -7.17 -7.32
C ALA A 203 15.46 -5.93 -6.82
N ASN A 204 15.80 -5.88 -5.52
CA ASN A 204 16.66 -4.83 -4.97
C ASN A 204 18.03 -4.83 -5.61
N ALA A 205 18.68 -5.99 -5.76
CA ALA A 205 19.99 -6.09 -6.41
C ALA A 205 19.96 -5.57 -7.85
N VAL A 206 18.89 -5.83 -8.60
CA VAL A 206 18.66 -5.26 -9.95
C VAL A 206 18.51 -3.74 -9.87
N SER A 207 17.72 -3.22 -8.93
CA SER A 207 17.52 -1.78 -8.72
C SER A 207 18.82 -1.06 -8.35
N LEU A 208 19.59 -1.63 -7.41
CA LEU A 208 20.88 -1.08 -6.97
C LEU A 208 21.91 -0.99 -8.10
N ARG A 209 21.84 -1.88 -9.09
CA ARG A 209 22.72 -1.83 -10.27
C ARG A 209 22.47 -0.60 -11.14
N ILE A 210 21.23 -0.08 -11.12
CA ILE A 210 20.80 1.07 -11.96
C ILE A 210 20.92 2.39 -11.18
N PHE A 211 20.55 2.40 -9.90
CA PHE A 211 20.43 3.60 -9.07
C PHE A 211 21.59 3.78 -8.07
N GLY A 212 22.48 2.79 -7.95
CA GLY A 212 23.56 2.81 -6.96
C GLY A 212 23.15 2.28 -5.59
N GLN A 213 24.15 2.10 -4.72
CA GLN A 213 23.97 1.52 -3.37
C GLN A 213 23.72 2.60 -2.31
N VAL A 214 22.86 3.57 -2.62
CA VAL A 214 22.51 4.65 -1.72
C VAL A 214 21.04 4.47 -1.27
N PRO A 215 20.73 4.62 0.02
CA PRO A 215 19.35 4.66 0.48
C PRO A 215 18.55 5.74 -0.25
N VAL A 216 17.26 5.49 -0.50
CA VAL A 216 16.42 6.40 -1.33
C VAL A 216 16.23 7.76 -0.65
N LEU A 217 16.23 7.79 0.68
CA LEU A 217 16.11 9.00 1.51
C LEU A 217 17.33 9.13 2.43
N ALA A 218 18.53 8.92 1.87
CA ALA A 218 19.77 9.07 2.64
C ALA A 218 19.85 10.47 3.26
N MET A 219 19.90 10.53 4.58
CA MET A 219 20.14 11.77 5.30
C MET A 219 21.63 12.12 5.21
N THR A 220 21.93 13.39 4.94
CA THR A 220 23.31 13.88 4.77
C THR A 220 24.07 13.94 6.10
N GLU A 221 23.37 14.05 7.22
CA GLU A 221 23.94 14.14 8.56
C GLU A 221 23.56 12.95 9.42
N LYS A 222 24.45 12.57 10.34
CA LYS A 222 24.14 11.56 11.37
C LYS A 222 23.02 12.09 12.25
N LEU A 223 21.97 11.31 12.36
CA LEU A 223 20.83 11.64 13.22
C LEU A 223 21.26 11.56 14.69
N PRO A 224 20.95 12.58 15.50
CA PRO A 224 21.25 12.54 16.92
C PRO A 224 20.41 11.46 17.62
N VAL A 225 20.95 10.90 18.72
CA VAL A 225 20.17 9.98 19.57
C VAL A 225 19.15 10.78 20.37
N PHE A 226 17.91 10.39 20.31
CA PHE A 226 16.84 11.06 21.05
C PHE A 226 16.86 10.64 22.53
N PRO A 227 16.95 11.58 23.51
CA PRO A 227 17.09 11.26 24.93
C PRO A 227 15.82 10.56 25.47
N LEU A 228 16.01 9.51 26.29
CA LEU A 228 14.88 8.77 26.89
C LEU A 228 13.96 9.65 27.75
N LYS A 229 14.51 10.66 28.43
CA LYS A 229 13.74 11.62 29.25
C LYS A 229 12.72 12.41 28.44
N ASP A 230 12.94 12.56 27.13
CA ASP A 230 12.10 13.34 26.21
C ASP A 230 11.13 12.47 25.40
N TYR A 231 11.04 11.16 25.68
CA TYR A 231 10.13 10.22 24.98
C TYR A 231 8.66 10.59 25.08
N TRP A 232 8.26 11.39 26.08
CA TRP A 232 6.91 11.93 26.16
C TRP A 232 6.54 12.76 24.92
N ILE A 233 7.52 13.44 24.28
CA ILE A 233 7.34 14.21 23.04
C ILE A 233 6.95 13.24 21.89
N LEU A 234 7.55 12.03 21.86
CA LEU A 234 7.24 11.00 20.87
C LEU A 234 5.80 10.50 21.02
N ILE A 235 5.30 10.42 22.27
CA ILE A 235 3.91 10.04 22.55
C ILE A 235 2.96 11.11 21.98
N VAL A 236 3.23 12.39 22.24
CA VAL A 236 2.44 13.51 21.72
C VAL A 236 2.49 13.55 20.19
N LEU A 237 3.66 13.32 19.60
CA LEU A 237 3.80 13.22 18.14
C LEU A 237 2.95 12.07 17.58
N GLY A 238 3.02 10.88 18.20
CA GLY A 238 2.24 9.72 17.78
C GLY A 238 0.73 10.00 17.81
N ILE A 239 0.23 10.64 18.88
CA ILE A 239 -1.19 11.06 18.97
C ILE A 239 -1.53 12.04 17.83
N PHE A 240 -0.71 13.06 17.62
CA PHE A 240 -0.91 14.04 16.57
C PHE A 240 -0.98 13.39 15.17
N LEU A 241 -0.06 12.48 14.86
CA LEU A 241 -0.01 11.77 13.58
C LEU A 241 -1.18 10.80 13.39
N GLY A 242 -1.62 10.11 14.45
CA GLY A 242 -2.79 9.24 14.40
C GLY A 242 -4.09 10.01 14.08
N VAL A 243 -4.30 11.16 14.73
CA VAL A 243 -5.46 12.02 14.43
C VAL A 243 -5.41 12.56 13.00
N LEU A 244 -4.25 13.04 12.52
CA LEU A 244 -4.10 13.48 11.15
C LEU A 244 -4.29 12.33 10.14
N GLY A 245 -3.81 11.12 10.47
CA GLY A 245 -3.98 9.91 9.67
C GLY A 245 -5.45 9.57 9.47
N TYR A 246 -6.26 9.62 10.53
CA TYR A 246 -7.70 9.44 10.44
C TYR A 246 -8.37 10.48 9.54
N GLY A 247 -7.97 11.75 9.66
CA GLY A 247 -8.46 12.81 8.77
C GLY A 247 -8.10 12.56 7.29
N TYR A 248 -6.89 12.05 7.04
CA TYR A 248 -6.43 11.68 5.70
C TYR A 248 -7.28 10.56 5.09
N GLU A 249 -7.47 9.46 5.82
CA GLU A 249 -8.30 8.33 5.39
C GLU A 249 -9.72 8.79 5.06
N TRP A 250 -10.32 9.60 5.94
CA TRP A 250 -11.66 10.13 5.73
C TRP A 250 -11.79 10.92 4.42
N VAL A 251 -10.78 11.72 4.07
CA VAL A 251 -10.79 12.51 2.81
C VAL A 251 -10.52 11.62 1.61
N VAL A 252 -9.47 10.79 1.65
CA VAL A 252 -9.03 10.00 0.48
C VAL A 252 -10.10 9.00 0.03
N LEU A 253 -10.85 8.42 0.96
CA LEU A 253 -11.95 7.50 0.62
C LEU A 253 -13.16 8.23 -0.01
N ARG A 254 -13.27 9.55 0.20
CA ARG A 254 -14.41 10.37 -0.29
C ARG A 254 -14.08 11.24 -1.48
N ILE A 255 -12.80 11.45 -1.82
CA ILE A 255 -12.38 12.34 -2.92
C ILE A 255 -12.96 11.95 -4.27
N GLY A 256 -13.20 10.66 -4.50
CA GLY A 256 -13.87 10.17 -5.69
C GLY A 256 -15.29 10.74 -5.91
N LYS A 257 -16.02 11.02 -4.82
CA LYS A 257 -17.35 11.65 -4.87
C LYS A 257 -17.27 13.10 -5.35
N VAL A 258 -16.21 13.82 -4.97
CA VAL A 258 -15.96 15.19 -5.44
C VAL A 258 -15.76 15.18 -6.96
N TYR A 259 -14.93 14.27 -7.47
CA TYR A 259 -14.72 14.12 -8.91
C TYR A 259 -15.97 13.68 -9.67
N GLN A 260 -16.80 12.82 -9.07
CA GLN A 260 -18.11 12.49 -9.65
C GLN A 260 -19.04 13.72 -9.74
N GLY A 261 -19.03 14.59 -8.72
CA GLY A 261 -19.75 15.86 -8.73
C GLY A 261 -19.26 16.81 -9.83
N LEU A 262 -17.94 17.03 -9.88
CA LEU A 262 -17.30 17.86 -10.93
C LEU A 262 -17.54 17.26 -12.33
N GLY A 263 -17.44 15.94 -12.48
CA GLY A 263 -17.70 15.24 -13.74
C GLY A 263 -19.14 15.46 -14.24
N LYS A 264 -20.13 15.52 -13.33
CA LYS A 264 -21.52 15.84 -13.70
C LYS A 264 -21.65 17.30 -14.19
N ILE A 265 -20.99 18.24 -13.52
CA ILE A 265 -21.03 19.69 -13.90
C ILE A 265 -20.38 19.89 -15.28
N PHE A 266 -19.22 19.29 -15.53
CA PHE A 266 -18.48 19.42 -16.78
C PHE A 266 -18.84 18.38 -17.85
N HIS A 267 -19.83 17.49 -17.60
CA HIS A 267 -20.23 16.39 -18.48
C HIS A 267 -19.06 15.46 -18.85
N LEU A 268 -18.11 15.27 -17.93
CA LEU A 268 -16.92 14.44 -18.13
C LEU A 268 -17.14 13.02 -17.62
N PRO A 269 -16.95 11.99 -18.45
CA PRO A 269 -16.96 10.59 -18.02
C PRO A 269 -15.85 10.31 -17.00
N SER A 270 -16.05 9.34 -16.11
CA SER A 270 -15.14 9.04 -14.98
C SER A 270 -13.69 8.73 -15.41
N HIS A 271 -13.49 8.16 -16.59
CA HIS A 271 -12.16 7.87 -17.12
C HIS A 271 -11.40 9.12 -17.63
N PHE A 272 -12.08 10.27 -17.76
CA PHE A 272 -11.48 11.54 -18.13
C PHE A 272 -11.40 12.56 -16.97
N HIS A 273 -11.67 12.15 -15.74
CA HIS A 273 -11.50 13.02 -14.56
C HIS A 273 -10.08 13.57 -14.42
N GLY A 274 -9.08 12.86 -14.95
CA GLY A 274 -7.68 13.31 -14.97
C GLY A 274 -7.44 14.64 -15.70
N LEU A 275 -8.31 15.03 -16.66
CA LEU A 275 -8.24 16.34 -17.29
C LEU A 275 -8.32 17.49 -16.29
N LEU A 276 -9.16 17.35 -15.27
CA LEU A 276 -9.28 18.34 -14.20
C LEU A 276 -8.01 18.38 -13.33
N ALA A 277 -7.47 17.19 -12.99
CA ALA A 277 -6.27 17.11 -12.15
C ALA A 277 -5.06 17.76 -12.80
N VAL A 278 -4.85 17.56 -14.11
CA VAL A 278 -3.72 18.16 -14.83
C VAL A 278 -3.87 19.69 -14.98
N LEU A 279 -5.07 20.21 -15.01
CA LEU A 279 -5.28 21.66 -14.97
C LEU A 279 -5.01 22.23 -13.57
N PHE A 280 -5.42 21.52 -12.52
CA PHE A 280 -5.20 21.97 -11.13
C PHE A 280 -3.72 21.94 -10.72
N ILE A 281 -2.88 21.07 -11.31
CA ILE A 281 -1.46 20.97 -10.95
C ILE A 281 -0.63 22.09 -11.59
N ILE A 282 -1.05 22.68 -12.72
CA ILE A 282 -0.27 23.68 -13.46
C ILE A 282 0.10 24.90 -12.59
N PRO A 283 -0.81 25.54 -11.84
CA PRO A 283 -0.44 26.65 -10.96
C PRO A 283 0.62 26.27 -9.92
N ILE A 284 0.55 25.05 -9.38
CA ILE A 284 1.56 24.56 -8.43
C ILE A 284 2.90 24.34 -9.13
N GLY A 285 2.89 23.79 -10.34
CA GLY A 285 4.10 23.62 -11.13
C GLY A 285 4.80 24.93 -11.43
N LEU A 286 4.05 25.99 -11.70
CA LEU A 286 4.60 27.31 -12.00
C LEU A 286 5.18 28.03 -10.77
N TYR A 287 4.50 27.97 -9.62
CA TYR A 287 4.91 28.74 -8.44
C TYR A 287 5.68 27.91 -7.39
N PHE A 288 5.49 26.59 -7.36
CA PHE A 288 6.09 25.67 -6.39
C PHE A 288 6.56 24.37 -7.05
N PRO A 289 7.46 24.42 -8.08
CA PRO A 289 7.86 23.24 -8.85
C PRO A 289 8.47 22.13 -7.97
N HIS A 290 9.15 22.50 -6.87
CA HIS A 290 9.72 21.57 -5.91
C HIS A 290 8.67 20.75 -5.10
N LEU A 291 7.39 21.16 -5.13
CA LEU A 291 6.30 20.41 -4.52
C LEU A 291 5.67 19.36 -5.46
N LEU A 292 6.07 19.29 -6.74
CA LEU A 292 5.51 18.33 -7.70
C LEU A 292 5.90 16.87 -7.43
N GLY A 293 5.18 15.95 -8.08
CA GLY A 293 5.44 14.51 -8.04
C GLY A 293 5.17 13.86 -6.69
N GLY A 294 5.74 12.71 -6.43
CA GLY A 294 5.51 11.90 -5.22
C GLY A 294 5.99 12.55 -3.91
N GLY A 295 7.02 13.40 -3.96
CA GLY A 295 7.55 14.15 -2.83
C GLY A 295 8.92 13.70 -2.32
N ASN A 296 9.61 12.80 -3.02
CA ASN A 296 10.95 12.33 -2.64
C ASN A 296 11.93 13.50 -2.48
N GLU A 297 11.99 14.39 -3.49
CA GLU A 297 12.85 15.57 -3.48
C GLU A 297 12.51 16.54 -2.33
N LEU A 298 11.23 16.69 -2.04
CA LEU A 298 10.78 17.53 -0.93
C LEU A 298 11.23 16.97 0.42
N ILE A 299 11.10 15.64 0.63
CA ILE A 299 11.55 15.00 1.89
C ILE A 299 13.06 15.22 2.09
N LEU A 300 13.85 15.04 1.04
CA LEU A 300 15.30 15.27 1.10
C LEU A 300 15.63 16.75 1.35
N ALA A 301 14.90 17.67 0.72
CA ALA A 301 15.08 19.09 0.91
C ALA A 301 14.71 19.56 2.34
N LEU A 302 13.69 19.00 2.96
CA LEU A 302 13.28 19.34 4.33
C LEU A 302 14.42 19.14 5.36
N ASN A 303 15.29 18.15 5.11
CA ASN A 303 16.44 17.88 5.99
C ASN A 303 17.44 19.04 6.09
N GLY A 304 17.58 19.82 5.02
CA GLY A 304 18.49 20.99 4.98
C GLY A 304 17.80 22.35 5.13
N LEU A 305 16.48 22.43 4.84
CA LEU A 305 15.75 23.68 4.79
C LEU A 305 15.30 24.21 6.15
N HIS A 306 15.07 23.35 7.15
CA HIS A 306 14.51 23.69 8.45
C HIS A 306 13.41 24.77 8.34
N PRO A 307 12.29 24.50 7.68
CA PRO A 307 11.30 25.50 7.38
C PRO A 307 10.66 26.08 8.65
N ALA A 308 10.47 27.40 8.69
CA ALA A 308 9.69 28.02 9.74
C ALA A 308 8.28 27.42 9.82
N LEU A 309 7.66 27.42 11.00
CA LEU A 309 6.36 26.81 11.26
C LEU A 309 5.28 27.19 10.22
N THR A 310 5.20 28.46 9.84
CA THR A 310 4.23 28.98 8.85
C THR A 310 4.45 28.38 7.46
N VAL A 311 5.72 28.23 7.05
CA VAL A 311 6.09 27.63 5.75
C VAL A 311 5.80 26.13 5.75
N ALA A 312 6.13 25.44 6.85
CA ALA A 312 5.85 24.02 7.02
C ALA A 312 4.33 23.74 6.93
N ILE A 313 3.50 24.55 7.60
CA ILE A 313 2.02 24.45 7.53
C ILE A 313 1.53 24.71 6.11
N LEU A 314 2.06 25.73 5.43
CA LEU A 314 1.68 26.04 4.04
C LEU A 314 1.99 24.86 3.10
N TYR A 315 3.20 24.30 3.20
CA TYR A 315 3.59 23.13 2.38
C TYR A 315 2.73 21.91 2.70
N LEU A 316 2.44 21.65 3.98
CA LEU A 316 1.54 20.59 4.39
C LEU A 316 0.15 20.74 3.78
N ALA A 317 -0.43 21.96 3.84
CA ALA A 317 -1.74 22.25 3.29
C ALA A 317 -1.78 22.08 1.76
N ILE A 318 -0.80 22.64 1.05
CA ILE A 318 -0.68 22.47 -0.41
C ILE A 318 -0.55 20.98 -0.76
N ARG A 319 0.40 20.27 -0.15
CA ARG A 319 0.62 18.85 -0.43
C ARG A 319 -0.59 18.00 -0.11
N PHE A 320 -1.30 18.28 0.99
CA PHE A 320 -2.53 17.56 1.35
C PHE A 320 -3.60 17.76 0.25
N VAL A 321 -3.95 18.98 -0.08
CA VAL A 321 -5.02 19.28 -1.04
C VAL A 321 -4.69 18.72 -2.43
N TRP A 322 -3.49 19.00 -2.94
CA TRP A 322 -3.13 18.59 -4.31
C TRP A 322 -2.82 17.10 -4.44
N SER A 323 -2.35 16.42 -3.39
CA SER A 323 -2.26 14.95 -3.42
C SER A 323 -3.65 14.31 -3.47
N MET A 324 -4.64 14.84 -2.73
CA MET A 324 -6.02 14.38 -2.81
C MET A 324 -6.63 14.62 -4.20
N LEU A 325 -6.43 15.79 -4.77
CA LEU A 325 -6.89 16.09 -6.13
C LEU A 325 -6.20 15.21 -7.17
N SER A 326 -4.90 14.97 -7.05
CA SER A 326 -4.16 14.09 -7.95
C SER A 326 -4.69 12.66 -7.87
N PHE A 327 -4.87 12.11 -6.67
CA PHE A 327 -5.35 10.74 -6.49
C PHE A 327 -6.81 10.57 -6.90
N GLY A 328 -7.69 11.53 -6.57
CA GLY A 328 -9.10 11.52 -6.94
C GLY A 328 -9.34 11.48 -8.45
N SER A 329 -8.37 11.90 -9.26
CA SER A 329 -8.41 11.83 -10.73
C SER A 329 -8.57 10.39 -11.25
N GLY A 330 -8.11 9.41 -10.49
CA GLY A 330 -8.07 8.00 -10.85
C GLY A 330 -6.94 7.65 -11.83
N PHE A 331 -5.98 8.52 -12.06
CA PHE A 331 -4.80 8.19 -12.86
C PHE A 331 -3.97 7.07 -12.22
N PRO A 332 -3.24 6.28 -13.02
CA PRO A 332 -2.33 5.25 -12.53
C PRO A 332 -1.23 5.85 -11.65
N GLY A 333 -1.42 5.81 -10.34
CA GLY A 333 -0.52 6.38 -9.35
C GLY A 333 -1.02 6.11 -7.93
N GLY A 334 -0.10 5.96 -6.98
CA GLY A 334 -0.38 5.57 -5.60
C GLY A 334 -0.41 6.74 -4.63
N ILE A 335 -0.88 6.44 -3.42
CA ILE A 335 -0.87 7.36 -2.26
C ILE A 335 0.32 7.11 -1.33
N PHE A 336 1.11 6.07 -1.55
CA PHE A 336 2.13 5.59 -0.63
C PHE A 336 3.20 6.67 -0.32
N LEU A 337 3.95 7.14 -1.32
CA LEU A 337 4.93 8.20 -1.14
C LEU A 337 4.30 9.55 -0.75
N PRO A 338 3.14 9.96 -1.29
CA PRO A 338 2.38 11.10 -0.76
C PRO A 338 2.08 11.01 0.74
N ILE A 339 1.70 9.84 1.29
CA ILE A 339 1.50 9.63 2.73
C ILE A 339 2.81 9.87 3.48
N LEU A 340 3.93 9.28 3.03
CA LEU A 340 5.24 9.51 3.64
C LEU A 340 5.63 11.00 3.61
N THR A 341 5.36 11.69 2.51
CA THR A 341 5.65 13.12 2.37
C THR A 341 4.80 13.98 3.31
N LEU A 342 3.51 13.66 3.44
CA LEU A 342 2.64 14.33 4.40
C LEU A 342 3.07 14.04 5.84
N GLY A 343 3.52 12.82 6.11
CA GLY A 343 4.13 12.45 7.38
C GLY A 343 5.39 13.26 7.68
N ALA A 344 6.30 13.39 6.72
CA ALA A 344 7.51 14.21 6.84
C ALA A 344 7.19 15.68 7.15
N LEU A 345 6.22 16.26 6.41
CA LEU A 345 5.76 17.62 6.65
C LEU A 345 5.04 17.78 8.00
N SER A 346 4.23 16.82 8.41
CA SER A 346 3.58 16.82 9.72
C SER A 346 4.60 16.75 10.85
N GLY A 347 5.64 15.92 10.70
CA GLY A 347 6.78 15.87 11.61
C GLY A 347 7.55 17.20 11.66
N SER A 348 7.74 17.84 10.49
CA SER A 348 8.38 19.16 10.42
C SER A 348 7.55 20.26 11.10
N VAL A 349 6.22 20.26 10.91
CA VAL A 349 5.30 21.19 11.60
C VAL A 349 5.37 20.99 13.10
N PHE A 350 5.35 19.74 13.55
CA PHE A 350 5.45 19.41 14.97
C PHE A 350 6.80 19.85 15.55
N ALA A 351 7.91 19.55 14.87
CA ALA A 351 9.25 19.94 15.32
C ALA A 351 9.39 21.46 15.41
N ALA A 352 8.99 22.20 14.38
CA ALA A 352 9.03 23.67 14.39
C ALA A 352 8.16 24.29 15.50
N ALA A 353 6.99 23.70 15.79
CA ALA A 353 6.13 24.15 16.88
C ALA A 353 6.78 23.92 18.26
N PHE A 354 7.35 22.72 18.48
CA PHE A 354 8.00 22.38 19.76
C PHE A 354 9.35 23.08 19.96
N GLU A 355 10.04 23.40 18.86
CA GLU A 355 11.24 24.27 18.90
C GLU A 355 10.86 25.70 19.35
N ASN A 356 9.82 26.29 18.77
CA ASN A 356 9.32 27.61 19.16
C ASN A 356 8.85 27.65 20.63
N LEU A 357 8.39 26.53 21.18
CA LEU A 357 8.01 26.39 22.59
C LEU A 357 9.22 26.11 23.52
N GLY A 358 10.42 25.91 22.96
CA GLY A 358 11.64 25.64 23.70
C GLY A 358 11.80 24.18 24.19
N PHE A 359 11.01 23.25 23.69
CA PHE A 359 11.10 21.83 24.07
C PHE A 359 12.08 21.03 23.19
N LEU A 360 12.40 21.50 21.99
CA LEU A 360 13.30 20.86 21.04
C LEU A 360 14.46 21.76 20.65
N GLN A 361 15.59 21.13 20.31
CA GLN A 361 16.74 21.80 19.72
C GLN A 361 16.71 21.66 18.19
N VAL A 362 17.23 22.66 17.46
CA VAL A 362 17.34 22.66 15.98
C VAL A 362 17.99 21.37 15.45
N THR A 363 19.00 20.87 16.15
CA THR A 363 19.72 19.63 15.80
C THR A 363 18.85 18.38 15.81
N GLN A 364 17.69 18.41 16.50
CA GLN A 364 16.77 17.28 16.59
C GLN A 364 15.70 17.30 15.46
N PHE A 365 15.59 18.39 14.70
CA PHE A 365 14.59 18.57 13.66
C PHE A 365 14.55 17.41 12.63
N PRO A 366 15.70 16.92 12.08
CA PRO A 366 15.68 15.86 11.07
C PRO A 366 15.07 14.54 11.57
N ILE A 367 15.17 14.23 12.87
CA ILE A 367 14.54 13.02 13.43
C ILE A 367 13.02 13.07 13.25
N PHE A 368 12.40 14.24 13.48
CA PHE A 368 10.95 14.39 13.40
C PHE A 368 10.39 14.23 12.00
N ILE A 369 11.19 14.51 10.95
CA ILE A 369 10.84 14.19 9.56
C ILE A 369 10.65 12.66 9.43
N ILE A 370 11.61 11.89 9.92
CA ILE A 370 11.62 10.42 9.83
C ILE A 370 10.50 9.82 10.68
N LEU A 371 10.36 10.30 11.93
CA LEU A 371 9.31 9.86 12.84
C LEU A 371 7.92 10.17 12.28
N GLY A 372 7.78 11.36 11.66
CA GLY A 372 6.56 11.77 10.97
C GLY A 372 6.21 10.85 9.82
N MET A 373 7.19 10.49 8.96
CA MET A 373 6.98 9.53 7.87
C MET A 373 6.46 8.19 8.38
N ALA A 374 7.16 7.60 9.34
CA ALA A 374 6.84 6.26 9.84
C ALA A 374 5.50 6.24 10.60
N GLY A 375 5.30 7.20 11.53
CA GLY A 375 4.08 7.28 12.33
C GLY A 375 2.83 7.53 11.50
N TYR A 376 2.93 8.45 10.53
CA TYR A 376 1.79 8.78 9.67
C TYR A 376 1.44 7.61 8.73
N PHE A 377 2.46 6.99 8.10
CA PHE A 377 2.23 5.82 7.25
C PHE A 377 1.69 4.64 8.05
N GLY A 378 2.29 4.35 9.21
CA GLY A 378 1.84 3.24 10.07
C GLY A 378 0.42 3.42 10.61
N ALA A 379 -0.03 4.66 10.84
CA ALA A 379 -1.42 4.97 11.18
C ALA A 379 -2.35 4.72 9.99
N VAL A 380 -2.09 5.33 8.83
CA VAL A 380 -2.99 5.31 7.66
C VAL A 380 -3.08 3.92 7.03
N SER A 381 -1.97 3.18 6.93
CA SER A 381 -1.96 1.82 6.39
C SER A 381 -2.33 0.76 7.42
N LYS A 382 -2.27 1.07 8.72
CA LYS A 382 -2.37 0.11 9.82
C LYS A 382 -1.35 -1.03 9.74
N ALA A 383 -0.19 -0.77 9.13
CA ALA A 383 0.94 -1.69 8.99
C ALA A 383 2.18 -1.15 9.75
N PRO A 384 2.19 -1.19 11.09
CA PRO A 384 3.24 -0.58 11.90
C PRO A 384 4.62 -1.23 11.70
N LEU A 385 4.71 -2.55 11.54
CA LEU A 385 5.99 -3.23 11.31
C LEU A 385 6.58 -2.85 9.96
N THR A 386 5.77 -2.82 8.93
CA THR A 386 6.18 -2.36 7.60
C THR A 386 6.63 -0.91 7.65
N ALA A 387 5.89 -0.03 8.30
CA ALA A 387 6.25 1.39 8.44
C ALA A 387 7.61 1.59 9.08
N MET A 388 7.87 0.89 10.19
CA MET A 388 9.14 0.95 10.91
C MET A 388 10.31 0.52 10.04
N ILE A 389 10.22 -0.66 9.44
CA ILE A 389 11.33 -1.22 8.66
C ILE A 389 11.50 -0.46 7.34
N LEU A 390 10.41 -0.08 6.69
CA LEU A 390 10.46 0.66 5.43
C LEU A 390 11.21 2.00 5.57
N VAL A 391 10.81 2.80 6.56
CA VAL A 391 11.45 4.11 6.76
C VAL A 391 12.91 3.93 7.20
N THR A 392 13.19 2.92 8.01
CA THR A 392 14.57 2.56 8.43
C THR A 392 15.43 2.16 7.22
N GLU A 393 14.93 1.31 6.30
CA GLU A 393 15.66 0.92 5.08
C GLU A 393 15.81 2.09 4.10
N MET A 394 14.77 2.94 3.95
CA MET A 394 14.82 4.11 3.06
C MET A 394 15.81 5.18 3.51
N VAL A 395 15.96 5.38 4.83
CA VAL A 395 16.89 6.34 5.43
C VAL A 395 18.29 5.74 5.58
N GLY A 396 18.37 4.42 5.80
CA GLY A 396 19.62 3.69 6.02
C GLY A 396 20.18 3.83 7.45
N ASP A 397 19.34 4.18 8.43
CA ASP A 397 19.75 4.32 9.83
C ASP A 397 18.91 3.45 10.78
N LEU A 398 19.53 2.39 11.32
CA LEU A 398 18.90 1.46 12.26
C LEU A 398 18.84 1.99 13.71
N HIS A 399 19.63 3.01 14.06
CA HIS A 399 19.69 3.53 15.42
C HIS A 399 18.36 4.15 15.86
N GLN A 400 17.55 4.61 14.92
CA GLN A 400 16.25 5.24 15.19
C GLN A 400 15.09 4.23 15.30
N LEU A 401 15.35 2.93 15.19
CA LEU A 401 14.28 1.91 15.12
C LEU A 401 13.37 1.95 16.37
N MET A 402 13.92 2.19 17.57
CA MET A 402 13.14 2.27 18.80
C MET A 402 12.24 3.52 18.83
N THR A 403 12.79 4.69 18.48
CA THR A 403 12.02 5.94 18.43
C THR A 403 10.92 5.90 17.36
N ILE A 404 11.24 5.36 16.19
CA ILE A 404 10.29 5.09 15.12
C ILE A 404 9.18 4.16 15.62
N GLY A 405 9.55 3.06 16.30
CA GLY A 405 8.60 2.09 16.84
C GLY A 405 7.61 2.69 17.82
N VAL A 406 8.08 3.51 18.76
CA VAL A 406 7.21 4.19 19.74
C VAL A 406 6.19 5.08 19.04
N VAL A 407 6.63 5.96 18.14
CA VAL A 407 5.75 6.88 17.42
C VAL A 407 4.74 6.13 16.55
N THR A 408 5.22 5.14 15.79
CA THR A 408 4.39 4.37 14.87
C THR A 408 3.33 3.56 15.62
N LEU A 409 3.71 2.91 16.73
CA LEU A 409 2.77 2.14 17.55
C LEU A 409 1.68 3.03 18.14
N ILE A 410 2.05 4.20 18.69
CA ILE A 410 1.08 5.13 19.27
C ILE A 410 0.15 5.69 18.20
N ALA A 411 0.68 6.08 17.04
CA ALA A 411 -0.11 6.59 15.94
C ALA A 411 -1.10 5.53 15.41
N TYR A 412 -0.66 4.27 15.30
CA TYR A 412 -1.51 3.12 14.97
C TYR A 412 -2.64 2.94 16.01
N LEU A 413 -2.32 2.93 17.31
CA LEU A 413 -3.32 2.74 18.38
C LEU A 413 -4.35 3.88 18.39
N VAL A 414 -3.93 5.12 18.18
CA VAL A 414 -4.85 6.27 18.10
C VAL A 414 -5.79 6.13 16.90
N MET A 415 -5.26 5.74 15.73
CA MET A 415 -6.04 5.49 14.53
C MET A 415 -7.07 4.37 14.75
N ASP A 416 -6.66 3.28 15.40
CA ASP A 416 -7.51 2.15 15.74
C ASP A 416 -8.62 2.55 16.72
N PHE A 417 -8.26 3.31 17.77
CA PHE A 417 -9.22 3.81 18.75
C PHE A 417 -10.26 4.77 18.14
N MET A 418 -9.90 5.53 17.12
CA MET A 418 -10.82 6.40 16.37
C MET A 418 -11.70 5.63 15.37
N GLY A 419 -11.53 4.31 15.23
CA GLY A 419 -12.28 3.46 14.31
C GLY A 419 -11.85 3.60 12.84
N GLY A 420 -10.61 4.03 12.58
CA GLY A 420 -10.06 4.03 11.22
C GLY A 420 -9.83 2.62 10.70
N GLU A 421 -9.95 2.42 9.39
CA GLU A 421 -9.69 1.15 8.69
C GLU A 421 -8.31 1.18 7.99
N PRO A 422 -7.70 0.03 7.68
CA PRO A 422 -6.54 0.01 6.78
C PRO A 422 -6.92 0.63 5.43
N VAL A 423 -6.21 1.68 5.01
CA VAL A 423 -6.64 2.49 3.85
C VAL A 423 -6.77 1.68 2.55
N TYR A 424 -5.91 0.68 2.33
CA TYR A 424 -5.95 -0.14 1.11
C TYR A 424 -7.10 -1.15 1.13
N GLU A 425 -7.38 -1.76 2.28
CA GLU A 425 -8.54 -2.64 2.48
C GLU A 425 -9.86 -1.85 2.31
N ALA A 426 -9.96 -0.66 2.92
CA ALA A 426 -11.11 0.23 2.73
C ALA A 426 -11.30 0.64 1.26
N MET A 427 -10.20 0.87 0.52
CA MET A 427 -10.26 1.11 -0.93
C MET A 427 -10.71 -0.13 -1.71
N LEU A 428 -10.27 -1.34 -1.32
CA LEU A 428 -10.71 -2.59 -1.92
C LEU A 428 -12.21 -2.79 -1.71
N HIS A 429 -12.70 -2.58 -0.49
CA HIS A 429 -14.14 -2.64 -0.19
C HIS A 429 -14.95 -1.68 -1.08
N ASN A 430 -14.48 -0.45 -1.26
CA ASN A 430 -15.12 0.52 -2.16
C ASN A 430 -15.08 0.08 -3.63
N LEU A 431 -14.02 -0.60 -4.07
CA LEU A 431 -13.87 -1.10 -5.43
C LEU A 431 -14.86 -2.24 -5.71
N ILE A 432 -14.94 -3.22 -4.80
CA ILE A 432 -15.80 -4.40 -4.93
C ILE A 432 -17.28 -4.04 -4.79
N ALA A 433 -17.62 -3.05 -3.96
CA ALA A 433 -19.00 -2.62 -3.78
C ALA A 433 -19.65 -2.10 -5.09
N HIS A 434 -18.86 -1.75 -6.09
CA HIS A 434 -19.31 -1.23 -7.38
C HIS A 434 -19.22 -2.26 -8.51
N GLU A 435 -18.68 -3.46 -8.26
CA GLU A 435 -18.68 -4.56 -9.23
C GLU A 435 -19.92 -5.45 -9.05
N PRO A 436 -20.55 -5.92 -10.16
CA PRO A 436 -21.59 -6.93 -10.04
C PRO A 436 -20.95 -8.17 -9.38
N LYS A 437 -21.50 -8.60 -8.25
CA LYS A 437 -21.03 -9.77 -7.50
C LYS A 437 -20.97 -10.99 -8.43
N GLN A 438 -19.81 -11.30 -8.96
CA GLN A 438 -19.46 -12.67 -9.29
C GLN A 438 -19.16 -13.34 -7.95
N VAL A 439 -20.18 -13.98 -7.41
CA VAL A 439 -20.05 -14.77 -6.18
C VAL A 439 -19.35 -16.06 -6.59
N ASP A 440 -18.02 -16.05 -6.59
CA ASP A 440 -17.27 -17.31 -6.55
C ASP A 440 -17.57 -17.94 -5.19
N ASN A 441 -18.14 -19.13 -5.22
CA ASN A 441 -18.41 -19.93 -4.02
C ASN A 441 -17.09 -20.44 -3.42
N ILE A 442 -16.28 -19.54 -2.84
CA ILE A 442 -15.02 -19.89 -2.19
C ILE A 442 -15.34 -20.38 -0.76
N PRO A 443 -14.99 -21.64 -0.43
CA PRO A 443 -15.16 -22.11 0.93
C PRO A 443 -14.24 -21.34 1.89
N THR A 444 -14.82 -20.65 2.85
CA THR A 444 -14.15 -19.88 3.89
C THR A 444 -14.40 -20.53 5.25
N MET A 445 -13.41 -20.53 6.13
CA MET A 445 -13.57 -21.02 7.50
C MET A 445 -14.00 -19.87 8.41
N ILE A 446 -15.09 -20.06 9.13
CA ILE A 446 -15.59 -19.13 10.15
C ILE A 446 -15.76 -19.84 11.48
N ASP A 447 -15.68 -19.10 12.57
CA ASP A 447 -15.97 -19.57 13.91
C ASP A 447 -17.25 -18.91 14.44
N LEU A 448 -18.11 -19.67 15.09
CA LEU A 448 -19.36 -19.21 15.67
C LEU A 448 -19.60 -19.88 17.04
N PRO A 449 -20.12 -19.14 18.04
CA PRO A 449 -20.48 -19.74 19.32
C PRO A 449 -21.78 -20.52 19.20
N VAL A 450 -21.88 -21.61 19.96
CA VAL A 450 -23.13 -22.35 20.15
C VAL A 450 -23.99 -21.60 21.16
N THR A 451 -25.10 -21.05 20.67
CA THR A 451 -26.11 -20.41 21.53
C THR A 451 -26.95 -21.44 22.30
N ASP A 452 -27.61 -21.02 23.37
CA ASP A 452 -28.48 -21.88 24.18
C ASP A 452 -29.62 -22.51 23.37
N SER A 453 -30.06 -21.85 22.30
CA SER A 453 -31.11 -22.34 21.37
C SER A 453 -30.67 -23.55 20.54
N LEU A 454 -29.38 -23.71 20.33
CA LEU A 454 -28.78 -24.81 19.56
C LEU A 454 -28.15 -25.89 20.44
N ALA A 455 -27.95 -25.58 21.71
CA ALA A 455 -27.35 -26.53 22.67
C ALA A 455 -28.16 -27.82 22.78
N GLY A 456 -27.46 -28.94 22.80
CA GLY A 456 -28.05 -30.28 22.91
C GLY A 456 -28.61 -30.86 21.61
N ARG A 457 -28.74 -30.08 20.54
CA ARG A 457 -29.17 -30.61 19.21
C ARG A 457 -28.07 -31.44 18.56
N LEU A 458 -28.47 -32.39 17.76
CA LEU A 458 -27.52 -33.13 16.90
C LEU A 458 -27.24 -32.30 15.65
N VAL A 459 -26.01 -32.39 15.17
CA VAL A 459 -25.59 -31.63 13.94
C VAL A 459 -26.43 -32.02 12.73
N LYS A 460 -26.81 -33.27 12.59
CA LYS A 460 -27.70 -33.75 11.50
C LYS A 460 -29.09 -33.13 11.52
N ASP A 461 -29.55 -32.65 12.68
CA ASP A 461 -30.87 -32.05 12.84
C ASP A 461 -30.88 -30.54 12.54
N LEU A 462 -29.70 -29.98 12.22
CA LEU A 462 -29.55 -28.58 11.81
C LEU A 462 -29.87 -28.45 10.31
N THR A 463 -30.76 -27.53 9.98
CA THR A 463 -31.04 -27.18 8.57
C THR A 463 -29.99 -26.19 8.10
N LEU A 464 -28.82 -26.70 7.68
CA LEU A 464 -27.76 -25.85 7.16
C LEU A 464 -27.97 -25.58 5.66
N PRO A 465 -27.62 -24.38 5.16
CA PRO A 465 -27.59 -24.09 3.72
C PRO A 465 -26.61 -25.00 2.97
N ASP A 466 -26.85 -25.19 1.67
CA ASP A 466 -25.91 -25.93 0.82
C ASP A 466 -24.50 -25.32 0.85
N GLY A 467 -23.48 -26.18 0.94
CA GLY A 467 -22.07 -25.74 0.99
C GLY A 467 -21.60 -25.28 2.37
N VAL A 468 -22.30 -25.65 3.44
CA VAL A 468 -21.90 -25.40 4.83
C VAL A 468 -21.54 -26.74 5.50
N LEU A 469 -20.35 -26.80 6.07
CA LEU A 469 -19.86 -27.96 6.82
C LEU A 469 -19.36 -27.51 8.21
N ILE A 470 -19.87 -28.12 9.27
CA ILE A 470 -19.30 -27.97 10.61
C ILE A 470 -18.15 -28.96 10.74
N SER A 471 -16.92 -28.47 10.91
CA SER A 471 -15.72 -29.28 10.94
C SER A 471 -15.30 -29.68 12.35
N THR A 472 -15.37 -28.75 13.30
CA THR A 472 -14.83 -28.95 14.64
C THR A 472 -15.66 -28.19 15.68
N GLN A 473 -15.84 -28.79 16.86
CA GLN A 473 -16.37 -28.15 18.05
C GLN A 473 -15.28 -28.06 19.12
N ILE A 474 -15.06 -26.86 19.66
CA ILE A 474 -14.14 -26.65 20.79
C ILE A 474 -14.96 -26.32 22.03
N PHE A 475 -14.79 -27.08 23.07
CA PHE A 475 -15.43 -26.87 24.37
C PHE A 475 -14.42 -27.15 25.49
N GLN A 476 -14.20 -26.18 26.39
CA GLN A 476 -13.25 -26.29 27.51
C GLN A 476 -11.86 -26.79 27.08
N ASP A 477 -11.28 -26.14 26.04
CA ASP A 477 -9.98 -26.47 25.41
C ASP A 477 -9.87 -27.88 24.80
N GLN A 478 -10.96 -28.64 24.73
CA GLN A 478 -10.99 -29.90 24.00
C GLN A 478 -11.62 -29.70 22.62
N SER A 479 -10.88 -30.08 21.59
CA SER A 479 -11.37 -30.08 20.21
C SER A 479 -11.92 -31.45 19.82
N GLU A 480 -13.13 -31.48 19.26
CA GLU A 480 -13.81 -32.65 18.76
C GLU A 480 -14.13 -32.48 17.27
N VAL A 481 -13.80 -33.50 16.47
CA VAL A 481 -14.23 -33.51 15.07
C VAL A 481 -15.73 -33.77 15.02
N VAL A 482 -16.47 -32.91 14.32
CA VAL A 482 -17.92 -32.96 14.31
C VAL A 482 -18.43 -33.94 13.24
N HIS A 483 -19.36 -34.79 13.67
CA HIS A 483 -20.12 -35.70 12.81
C HIS A 483 -21.62 -35.42 12.94
N GLY A 484 -22.45 -36.01 12.10
CA GLY A 484 -23.91 -35.81 12.17
C GLY A 484 -24.53 -36.13 13.53
N ASP A 485 -23.97 -37.09 14.25
CA ASP A 485 -24.44 -37.54 15.57
C ASP A 485 -23.79 -36.78 16.74
N THR A 486 -22.92 -35.80 16.45
CA THR A 486 -22.31 -34.95 17.50
C THR A 486 -23.36 -34.03 18.09
N ARG A 487 -23.42 -33.94 19.44
CA ARG A 487 -24.28 -33.03 20.16
C ARG A 487 -23.57 -31.67 20.36
N LEU A 488 -24.25 -30.59 20.04
CA LEU A 488 -23.75 -29.24 20.27
C LEU A 488 -23.77 -28.90 21.77
N LYS A 489 -22.61 -28.46 22.29
CA LYS A 489 -22.45 -28.08 23.71
C LYS A 489 -22.65 -26.57 23.88
N ALA A 490 -23.45 -26.15 24.85
CA ALA A 490 -23.66 -24.75 25.17
C ALA A 490 -22.33 -24.03 25.44
N GLY A 491 -22.09 -22.88 24.84
CA GLY A 491 -20.85 -22.11 25.01
C GLY A 491 -19.63 -22.68 24.27
N ALA A 492 -19.80 -23.73 23.47
CA ALA A 492 -18.74 -24.21 22.58
C ALA A 492 -18.55 -23.27 21.37
N THR A 493 -17.34 -23.27 20.82
CA THR A 493 -17.05 -22.61 19.55
C THR A 493 -17.05 -23.65 18.42
N LEU A 494 -17.82 -23.40 17.37
CA LEU A 494 -17.86 -24.23 16.18
C LEU A 494 -17.00 -23.62 15.06
N TYR A 495 -16.20 -24.43 14.43
CA TYR A 495 -15.51 -24.07 13.19
C TYR A 495 -16.30 -24.64 12.00
N LEU A 496 -16.71 -23.72 11.12
CA LEU A 496 -17.51 -24.05 9.94
C LEU A 496 -16.73 -23.69 8.68
N VAL A 497 -16.83 -24.57 7.69
CA VAL A 497 -16.45 -24.26 6.31
C VAL A 497 -17.71 -23.84 5.58
N VAL A 498 -17.76 -22.61 5.08
CA VAL A 498 -18.96 -21.98 4.51
C VAL A 498 -18.59 -21.32 3.20
N ASN A 499 -19.42 -21.46 2.19
CA ASN A 499 -19.27 -20.63 1.00
C ASN A 499 -19.52 -19.16 1.36
N GLU A 500 -18.67 -18.26 0.89
CA GLU A 500 -18.69 -16.83 1.24
C GLU A 500 -20.07 -16.19 1.06
N SER A 501 -20.81 -16.61 0.03
CA SER A 501 -22.21 -16.20 -0.22
C SER A 501 -23.16 -16.51 0.93
N ASN A 502 -22.87 -17.52 1.72
CA ASN A 502 -23.74 -18.05 2.77
C ASN A 502 -23.39 -17.57 4.19
N ILE A 503 -22.26 -16.82 4.37
CA ILE A 503 -21.79 -16.38 5.68
C ILE A 503 -22.86 -15.60 6.44
N SER A 504 -23.53 -14.65 5.78
CA SER A 504 -24.56 -13.83 6.41
C SER A 504 -25.80 -14.63 6.82
N GLN A 505 -26.14 -15.67 6.05
CA GLN A 505 -27.25 -16.56 6.35
C GLN A 505 -26.91 -17.51 7.51
N VAL A 506 -25.68 -18.04 7.49
CA VAL A 506 -25.18 -18.93 8.54
C VAL A 506 -25.06 -18.20 9.87
N ARG A 507 -24.52 -16.97 9.89
CA ARG A 507 -24.48 -16.16 11.12
C ARG A 507 -25.86 -15.94 11.74
N LYS A 508 -26.89 -15.72 10.92
CA LYS A 508 -28.28 -15.56 11.42
C LYS A 508 -28.86 -16.83 12.01
N LEU A 509 -28.36 -18.02 11.62
CA LEU A 509 -28.81 -19.31 12.17
C LEU A 509 -28.19 -19.62 13.54
N PHE A 510 -27.02 -19.03 13.81
CA PHE A 510 -26.24 -19.31 15.02
C PHE A 510 -26.27 -18.13 16.03
N LEU A 511 -26.75 -16.99 15.66
CA LEU A 511 -27.01 -15.83 16.52
C LEU A 511 -28.49 -15.76 16.91
#